data_bb2a837cebc980f684ccb6181c4caa55
#
_entry.id   bb2a837cebc980f684ccb6181c4caa55
#
_cell.length_a   1.000
_cell.length_b   1.000
_cell.length_c   1.000
_cell.angle_alpha   90.00
_cell.angle_beta   90.00
_cell.angle_gamma   90.00
#
_symmetry.space_group_name_H-M   'P 1'
#
loop_
_entity.id
_entity.type
_entity.pdbx_description
1 polymer ?
#
loop_
_entity_poly.entity_id
_entity_poly.type
_entity_poly.pdbx_seq_one_letter_code
_entity_poly.pdbx_strand_id
1 'polypeptide(L)'
;MVDKVQCVIFKYAQRPMFLVLHRTKEKGGYWQNVTGSVEKGENDISAAKREVKEETTISEDSIIKIYDLFTFTFQEPGKEKKEEKVYAFLVKPDVDIDLSKNVYTEHTEYEWAGADAAVRLIKWESNKKAILETIKNISG
;
A
#
# COMPACT_ATOMS: atom_id res chain seq x y z
N MET A 1 0.56 8.06 -18.36
CA MET A 1 1.04 6.70 -18.04
C MET A 1 1.41 6.62 -16.57
N VAL A 2 0.94 5.59 -15.88
CA VAL A 2 1.21 5.42 -14.45
C VAL A 2 2.63 4.88 -14.26
N ASP A 3 3.39 5.53 -13.40
CA ASP A 3 4.79 5.16 -13.12
C ASP A 3 4.93 4.34 -11.84
N LYS A 4 4.08 4.63 -10.85
CA LYS A 4 4.10 3.96 -9.55
C LYS A 4 2.71 3.59 -9.09
N VAL A 5 2.64 2.61 -8.19
CA VAL A 5 1.39 2.22 -7.54
C VAL A 5 1.55 2.33 -6.03
N GLN A 6 0.44 2.61 -5.37
CA GLN A 6 0.35 2.56 -3.91
C GLN A 6 -0.84 1.69 -3.56
N CYS A 7 -0.67 0.81 -2.59
CA CYS A 7 -1.72 -0.12 -2.21
C CYS A 7 -2.00 -0.02 -0.71
N VAL A 8 -3.19 0.47 -0.39
CA VAL A 8 -3.72 0.37 0.97
C VAL A 8 -4.22 -1.05 1.13
N ILE A 9 -3.80 -1.73 2.19
CA ILE A 9 -4.27 -3.09 2.49
C ILE A 9 -5.08 -3.01 3.78
N PHE A 10 -6.32 -3.50 3.74
CA PHE A 10 -7.16 -3.47 4.93
C PHE A 10 -7.99 -4.72 5.04
N LYS A 11 -8.44 -4.99 6.26
CA LYS A 11 -9.32 -6.12 6.58
C LYS A 11 -10.32 -5.66 7.62
N TYR A 12 -11.40 -6.42 7.77
CA TYR A 12 -12.36 -6.17 8.84
C TYR A 12 -12.07 -7.10 10.02
N ALA A 13 -11.79 -6.50 11.16
CA ALA A 13 -11.62 -7.17 12.44
C ALA A 13 -12.38 -6.33 13.46
N GLN A 14 -13.73 -6.46 13.47
CA GLN A 14 -14.70 -5.63 14.17
C GLN A 14 -14.84 -4.23 13.57
N ARG A 15 -13.76 -3.71 13.00
CA ARG A 15 -13.70 -2.43 12.30
C ARG A 15 -12.63 -2.54 11.21
N PRO A 16 -12.57 -1.60 10.27
CA PRO A 16 -11.49 -1.63 9.28
C PRO A 16 -10.13 -1.46 9.95
N MET A 17 -9.24 -2.40 9.69
CA MET A 17 -7.87 -2.39 10.19
C MET A 17 -6.92 -2.32 8.98
N PHE A 18 -5.98 -1.41 9.04
CA PHE A 18 -5.07 -1.10 7.94
C PHE A 18 -3.68 -1.65 8.22
N LEU A 19 -3.11 -2.29 7.20
CA LEU A 19 -1.74 -2.78 7.27
C LEU A 19 -0.80 -1.63 6.99
N VAL A 20 0.08 -1.32 7.92
CA VAL A 20 1.14 -0.34 7.72
C VAL A 20 2.48 -1.04 7.88
N LEU A 21 3.44 -0.66 7.04
CA LEU A 21 4.76 -1.29 7.00
C LEU A 21 5.82 -0.30 7.42
N HIS A 22 6.77 -0.78 8.24
CA HIS A 22 7.89 0.05 8.71
C HIS A 22 9.13 -0.22 7.85
N ARG A 23 9.62 0.81 7.18
CA ARG A 23 10.84 0.70 6.37
C ARG A 23 12.05 0.51 7.27
N THR A 24 13.05 -0.21 6.75
CA THR A 24 14.32 -0.38 7.48
C THR A 24 14.96 0.99 7.71
N LYS A 25 15.80 1.08 8.75
CA LYS A 25 16.55 2.31 9.07
C LYS A 25 17.33 2.83 7.87
N GLU A 26 17.95 1.91 7.13
CA GLU A 26 18.74 2.22 5.94
C GLU A 26 17.92 2.84 4.82
N LYS A 27 16.62 2.54 4.78
CA LYS A 27 15.71 3.05 3.76
C LYS A 27 14.77 4.15 4.28
N GLY A 28 15.13 4.78 5.40
CA GLY A 28 14.43 5.94 5.95
C GLY A 28 13.76 5.72 7.30
N GLY A 29 13.45 4.51 7.68
CA GLY A 29 12.90 4.20 9.01
C GLY A 29 11.52 4.78 9.29
N TYR A 30 10.62 4.85 8.32
CA TYR A 30 9.28 5.40 8.51
C TYR A 30 8.20 4.38 8.12
N TRP A 31 6.97 4.66 8.56
CA TRP A 31 5.80 3.83 8.26
C TRP A 31 5.11 4.30 6.97
N GLN A 32 4.62 3.34 6.19
CA GLN A 32 3.96 3.63 4.92
C GLN A 32 3.04 2.50 4.47
N ASN A 33 2.24 2.76 3.44
CA ASN A 33 1.52 1.73 2.69
C ASN A 33 2.48 1.02 1.74
N VAL A 34 2.05 -0.07 1.13
CA VAL A 34 2.82 -0.72 0.06
C VAL A 34 2.93 0.23 -1.12
N THR A 35 4.13 0.41 -1.65
CA THR A 35 4.37 1.21 -2.85
C THR A 35 5.39 0.50 -3.74
N GLY A 36 5.33 0.77 -5.03
CA GLY A 36 6.31 0.22 -5.95
C GLY A 36 6.19 0.79 -7.34
N SER A 37 7.15 0.47 -8.19
CA SER A 37 7.20 0.96 -9.58
C SER A 37 6.45 0.01 -10.51
N VAL A 38 5.82 0.58 -11.53
CA VAL A 38 5.23 -0.19 -12.63
C VAL A 38 6.37 -0.57 -13.56
N GLU A 39 6.49 -1.86 -13.86
CA GLU A 39 7.53 -2.37 -14.74
C GLU A 39 7.11 -2.24 -16.21
N LYS A 40 8.09 -2.23 -17.09
CA LYS A 40 7.84 -2.13 -18.52
C LYS A 40 6.94 -3.25 -19.02
N GLY A 41 5.88 -2.88 -19.74
CA GLY A 41 4.92 -3.85 -20.27
C GLY A 41 3.85 -4.29 -19.29
N GLU A 42 3.90 -3.80 -18.06
CA GLU A 42 2.97 -4.13 -17.00
C GLU A 42 1.91 -3.03 -16.89
N ASN A 43 0.64 -3.41 -16.67
CA ASN A 43 -0.37 -2.40 -16.36
C ASN A 43 -0.37 -2.13 -14.84
N ASP A 44 -1.04 -1.06 -14.44
CA ASP A 44 -1.01 -0.61 -13.04
C ASP A 44 -1.63 -1.60 -12.07
N ILE A 45 -2.74 -2.26 -12.41
CA ILE A 45 -3.36 -3.24 -11.51
C ILE A 45 -2.48 -4.49 -11.32
N SER A 46 -1.81 -4.92 -12.37
CA SER A 46 -0.87 -6.05 -12.29
C SER A 46 0.33 -5.69 -11.42
N ALA A 47 0.84 -4.45 -11.58
CA ALA A 47 1.93 -3.93 -10.74
C ALA A 47 1.50 -3.90 -9.28
N ALA A 48 0.28 -3.43 -9.00
CA ALA A 48 -0.26 -3.36 -7.63
C ALA A 48 -0.31 -4.75 -6.99
N LYS A 49 -0.86 -5.73 -7.69
CA LYS A 49 -0.95 -7.12 -7.17
C LYS A 49 0.44 -7.71 -6.94
N ARG A 50 1.37 -7.47 -7.86
CA ARG A 50 2.74 -7.95 -7.75
C ARG A 50 3.43 -7.35 -6.52
N GLU A 51 3.33 -6.04 -6.34
CA GLU A 51 3.96 -5.35 -5.20
C GLU A 51 3.39 -5.84 -3.87
N VAL A 52 2.06 -6.01 -3.79
CA VAL A 52 1.43 -6.54 -2.58
C VAL A 52 1.99 -7.92 -2.26
N LYS A 53 2.11 -8.79 -3.27
CA LYS A 53 2.63 -10.15 -3.07
C LYS A 53 4.12 -10.15 -2.69
N GLU A 54 4.93 -9.35 -3.37
CA GLU A 54 6.37 -9.26 -3.07
C GLU A 54 6.63 -8.75 -1.66
N GLU A 55 5.90 -7.72 -1.24
CA GLU A 55 6.13 -7.10 0.07
C GLU A 55 5.54 -7.90 1.23
N THR A 56 4.39 -8.53 1.04
CA THR A 56 3.61 -9.09 2.15
C THR A 56 3.29 -10.58 2.03
N THR A 57 3.58 -11.20 0.90
CA THR A 57 3.18 -12.56 0.51
C THR A 57 1.67 -12.75 0.31
N ILE A 58 0.88 -11.69 0.33
CA ILE A 58 -0.56 -11.79 0.04
C ILE A 58 -0.77 -12.14 -1.43
N SER A 59 -1.40 -13.29 -1.68
CA SER A 59 -1.73 -13.73 -3.03
C SER A 59 -3.16 -13.35 -3.39
N GLU A 60 -3.53 -13.52 -4.66
CA GLU A 60 -4.87 -13.20 -5.14
C GLU A 60 -5.97 -13.95 -4.38
N ASP A 61 -5.69 -15.17 -3.92
CA ASP A 61 -6.65 -15.97 -3.17
C ASP A 61 -7.11 -15.30 -1.88
N SER A 62 -6.28 -14.44 -1.32
CA SER A 62 -6.60 -13.72 -0.09
C SER A 62 -7.22 -12.35 -0.32
N ILE A 63 -7.32 -11.91 -1.57
CA ILE A 63 -7.90 -10.61 -1.91
C ILE A 63 -9.38 -10.77 -2.19
N ILE A 64 -10.22 -10.04 -1.46
CA ILE A 64 -11.68 -10.09 -1.60
C ILE A 64 -12.15 -9.07 -2.64
N LYS A 65 -11.62 -7.85 -2.57
CA LYS A 65 -12.04 -6.75 -3.45
C LYS A 65 -10.94 -5.72 -3.59
N ILE A 66 -10.84 -5.11 -4.77
CA ILE A 66 -9.89 -4.03 -5.04
C ILE A 66 -10.69 -2.77 -5.38
N TYR A 67 -10.36 -1.67 -4.71
CA TYR A 67 -10.99 -0.37 -4.94
C TYR A 67 -10.01 0.53 -5.68
N ASP A 68 -10.48 1.15 -6.75
CA ASP A 68 -9.72 2.16 -7.49
C ASP A 68 -9.99 3.49 -6.81
N LEU A 69 -8.98 4.08 -6.16
CA LEU A 69 -9.17 5.27 -5.35
C LEU A 69 -8.92 6.57 -6.10
N PHE A 70 -7.68 6.81 -6.49
CA PHE A 70 -7.31 8.03 -7.19
C PHE A 70 -5.92 7.90 -7.81
N THR A 71 -5.55 8.90 -8.62
CA THR A 71 -4.21 9.03 -9.18
C THR A 71 -3.71 10.43 -8.86
N PHE A 72 -2.45 10.57 -8.52
CA PHE A 72 -1.84 11.87 -8.29
C PHE A 72 -0.50 11.96 -8.98
N THR A 73 -0.02 13.19 -9.18
CA THR A 73 1.28 13.43 -9.78
C THR A 73 2.24 13.96 -8.71
N PHE A 74 3.50 13.65 -8.87
CA PHE A 74 4.55 14.15 -8.00
C PHE A 74 5.81 14.36 -8.81
N GLN A 75 6.70 15.19 -8.28
CA GLN A 75 7.97 15.47 -8.95
C GLN A 75 9.07 15.64 -7.91
N GLU A 76 10.11 14.81 -8.01
CA GLU A 76 11.29 14.94 -7.19
C GLU A 76 12.21 16.00 -7.81
N PRO A 77 12.97 16.77 -7.01
CA PRO A 77 13.87 17.78 -7.53
C PRO A 77 14.83 17.19 -8.58
N GLY A 78 14.88 17.86 -9.75
CA GLY A 78 15.76 17.46 -10.84
C GLY A 78 15.31 16.25 -11.64
N LYS A 79 14.09 15.75 -11.40
CA LYS A 79 13.55 14.60 -12.11
C LYS A 79 12.25 14.94 -12.82
N GLU A 80 11.82 14.05 -13.71
CA GLU A 80 10.57 14.20 -14.46
C GLU A 80 9.36 14.01 -13.52
N LYS A 81 8.25 14.64 -13.90
CA LYS A 81 6.97 14.45 -13.22
C LYS A 81 6.50 13.00 -13.41
N LYS A 82 6.02 12.39 -12.36
CA LYS A 82 5.52 11.01 -12.35
C LYS A 82 4.09 10.93 -11.87
N GLU A 83 3.41 9.86 -12.26
CA GLU A 83 2.05 9.55 -11.81
C GLU A 83 2.07 8.34 -10.88
N GLU A 84 1.30 8.42 -9.80
CA GLU A 84 1.12 7.30 -8.87
C GLU A 84 -0.37 6.97 -8.77
N LYS A 85 -0.71 5.72 -9.04
CA LYS A 85 -2.07 5.19 -8.94
C LYS A 85 -2.28 4.53 -7.59
N VAL A 86 -3.38 4.88 -6.91
CA VAL A 86 -3.66 4.39 -5.56
C VAL A 86 -4.85 3.44 -5.56
N TYR A 87 -4.65 2.26 -5.01
CA TYR A 87 -5.67 1.23 -4.85
C TYR A 87 -5.84 0.88 -3.38
N ALA A 88 -7.01 0.35 -3.01
CA ALA A 88 -7.22 -0.28 -1.72
C ALA A 88 -7.58 -1.74 -1.94
N PHE A 89 -6.95 -2.63 -1.19
CA PHE A 89 -7.14 -4.07 -1.25
C PHE A 89 -7.80 -4.54 0.04
N LEU A 90 -9.04 -5.01 -0.08
CA LEU A 90 -9.71 -5.68 1.03
C LEU A 90 -9.27 -7.14 1.02
N VAL A 91 -8.68 -7.58 2.12
CA VAL A 91 -8.16 -8.95 2.23
C VAL A 91 -8.93 -9.73 3.29
N LYS A 92 -8.79 -11.07 3.25
CA LYS A 92 -9.43 -11.97 4.22
C LYS A 92 -8.92 -11.68 5.64
N PRO A 93 -9.80 -11.77 6.67
CA PRO A 93 -9.39 -11.45 8.05
C PRO A 93 -8.27 -12.33 8.60
N ASP A 94 -8.14 -13.57 8.12
CA ASP A 94 -7.14 -14.53 8.57
C ASP A 94 -5.86 -14.52 7.74
N VAL A 95 -5.68 -13.49 6.90
CA VAL A 95 -4.49 -13.38 6.04
C VAL A 95 -3.21 -13.30 6.88
N ASP A 96 -2.19 -14.04 6.47
CA ASP A 96 -0.87 -14.00 7.09
C ASP A 96 0.05 -13.06 6.32
N ILE A 97 0.84 -12.30 7.05
CA ILE A 97 1.82 -11.39 6.48
C ILE A 97 3.22 -11.95 6.74
N ASP A 98 4.01 -12.07 5.70
CA ASP A 98 5.40 -12.50 5.83
C ASP A 98 6.31 -11.56 5.04
N LEU A 99 7.05 -10.73 5.75
CA LEU A 99 7.95 -9.74 5.15
C LEU A 99 9.32 -10.35 4.79
N SER A 100 9.62 -11.54 5.29
CA SER A 100 10.94 -12.17 5.11
C SER A 100 11.19 -12.69 3.69
N LYS A 101 10.14 -12.81 2.89
CA LYS A 101 10.23 -13.34 1.52
C LYS A 101 10.67 -12.29 0.49
N ASN A 102 10.70 -11.02 0.87
CA ASN A 102 11.14 -9.96 -0.04
C ASN A 102 12.66 -9.95 -0.12
N VAL A 103 13.20 -10.21 -1.32
CA VAL A 103 14.65 -10.27 -1.53
C VAL A 103 15.35 -8.94 -1.29
N TYR A 104 14.64 -7.84 -1.41
CA TYR A 104 15.21 -6.49 -1.23
C TYR A 104 15.13 -5.98 0.21
N THR A 105 14.45 -6.68 1.09
CA THR A 105 14.28 -6.35 2.52
C THR A 105 13.99 -4.86 2.72
N GLU A 106 12.86 -4.39 2.21
CA GLU A 106 12.46 -2.99 2.35
C GLU A 106 11.80 -2.70 3.69
N HIS A 107 11.11 -3.69 4.26
CA HIS A 107 10.36 -3.55 5.50
C HIS A 107 10.69 -4.71 6.44
N THR A 108 10.80 -4.41 7.73
CA THR A 108 11.11 -5.41 8.76
C THR A 108 9.97 -5.60 9.75
N GLU A 109 9.04 -4.67 9.82
CA GLU A 109 7.92 -4.71 10.75
C GLU A 109 6.64 -4.31 10.07
N TYR A 110 5.53 -4.83 10.59
CA TYR A 110 4.21 -4.39 10.14
C TYR A 110 3.28 -4.27 11.35
N GLU A 111 2.19 -3.55 11.17
CA GLU A 111 1.18 -3.40 12.18
C GLU A 111 -0.19 -3.30 11.53
N TRP A 112 -1.20 -3.91 12.15
CA TRP A 112 -2.59 -3.70 11.78
C TRP A 112 -3.13 -2.61 12.70
N ALA A 113 -3.55 -1.50 12.13
CA ALA A 113 -3.99 -0.34 12.90
C ALA A 113 -5.35 0.16 12.41
N GLY A 114 -6.18 0.63 13.34
CA GLY A 114 -7.40 1.34 12.96
C GLY A 114 -7.04 2.60 12.18
N ALA A 115 -8.03 3.20 11.50
CA ALA A 115 -7.79 4.34 10.62
C ALA A 115 -7.03 5.50 11.29
N ASP A 116 -7.46 5.90 12.49
CA ASP A 116 -6.82 7.03 13.20
C ASP A 116 -5.37 6.73 13.54
N ALA A 117 -5.10 5.52 14.06
CA ALA A 117 -3.74 5.13 14.41
C ALA A 117 -2.86 5.01 13.17
N ALA A 118 -3.38 4.44 12.08
CA ALA A 118 -2.64 4.31 10.83
C ALA A 118 -2.25 5.69 10.28
N VAL A 119 -3.18 6.65 10.27
CA VAL A 119 -2.92 8.00 9.80
C VAL A 119 -1.84 8.68 10.65
N ARG A 120 -1.84 8.44 11.96
CA ARG A 120 -0.81 9.01 12.85
C ARG A 120 0.57 8.38 12.63
N LEU A 121 0.63 7.07 12.34
CA LEU A 121 1.90 6.37 12.14
C LEU A 121 2.57 6.73 10.81
N ILE A 122 1.78 6.85 9.75
CA ILE A 122 2.28 7.04 8.39
C ILE A 122 2.93 8.42 8.23
N LYS A 123 4.08 8.44 7.55
CA LYS A 123 4.84 9.67 7.32
C LYS A 123 4.26 10.54 6.22
N TRP A 124 3.94 9.95 5.07
CA TRP A 124 3.62 10.72 3.86
C TRP A 124 2.15 11.10 3.76
N GLU A 125 1.88 12.36 3.37
CA GLU A 125 0.52 12.88 3.23
C GLU A 125 -0.29 12.10 2.18
N SER A 126 0.34 11.69 1.07
CA SER A 126 -0.33 10.90 0.05
C SER A 126 -0.81 9.54 0.59
N ASN A 127 -0.05 8.96 1.52
CA ASN A 127 -0.41 7.69 2.17
C ASN A 127 -1.57 7.89 3.16
N LYS A 128 -1.55 8.99 3.91
CA LYS A 128 -2.64 9.34 4.83
C LYS A 128 -3.93 9.56 4.05
N LYS A 129 -3.85 10.31 2.94
CA LYS A 129 -4.99 10.55 2.07
C LYS A 129 -5.55 9.23 1.54
N ALA A 130 -4.69 8.29 1.18
CA ALA A 130 -5.11 6.99 0.66
C ALA A 130 -5.96 6.24 1.68
N ILE A 131 -5.60 6.27 2.96
CA ILE A 131 -6.38 5.64 4.03
C ILE A 131 -7.73 6.33 4.18
N LEU A 132 -7.75 7.66 4.19
CA LEU A 132 -8.99 8.43 4.33
C LEU A 132 -9.93 8.21 3.14
N GLU A 133 -9.39 8.13 1.93
CA GLU A 133 -10.19 7.84 0.74
C GLU A 133 -10.75 6.41 0.77
N THR A 134 -9.99 5.47 1.33
CA THR A 134 -10.48 4.10 1.51
C THR A 134 -11.73 4.11 2.41
N ILE A 135 -11.67 4.83 3.52
CA ILE A 135 -12.80 4.93 4.45
C ILE A 135 -14.03 5.51 3.74
N LYS A 136 -13.86 6.54 2.94
CA LYS A 136 -14.97 7.13 2.16
C LYS A 136 -15.60 6.12 1.20
N ASN A 137 -14.78 5.33 0.52
CA ASN A 137 -15.27 4.38 -0.47
C ASN A 137 -16.01 3.20 0.14
N ILE A 138 -15.60 2.73 1.31
CA ILE A 138 -16.25 1.60 1.97
C ILE A 138 -17.47 2.03 2.80
N SER A 139 -17.57 3.30 3.19
CA SER A 139 -18.67 3.83 3.98
C SER A 139 -19.84 4.31 3.13
N GLY A 140 -19.56 4.57 1.87
CA GLY A 140 -20.57 5.01 0.92
C GLY A 140 -21.22 3.86 0.21
#